data_2fa97703573e1c0d7cec3aed917df582
#
_entry.id   2fa97703573e1c0d7cec3aed917df582
#
_cell.length_a   1.000
_cell.length_b   1.000
_cell.length_c   1.000
_cell.angle_alpha   90.00
_cell.angle_beta   90.00
_cell.angle_gamma   90.00
#
_symmetry.space_group_name_H-M   'P 1'
#
loop_
_entity.id
_entity.type
_entity.pdbx_description
1 polymer ?
#
loop_
_entity_poly.entity_id
_entity_poly.type
_entity_poly.pdbx_seq_one_letter_code
_entity_poly.pdbx_strand_id
1 'polypeptide(L)'
;MPAAVTALRIVLAEDAALLREGLVGILERAGHTVVAAVGDADALRAFVRREVPDIVVTDVRMPPSFTDEGLRAAVAIRAEHPDVAVLVLSAYVAESYVADLLDSAPAGGAGVGYLLKDRVGHVREFLDSLARVAAGGTVVDPEVVRLLLRRRHDDGPLAALTQREREVLALMAEGRTNASIAQVLVVSEAAVRKHVGSIFAKLPLDPASDRRVSAVLAYLRG
;
A
#
# COMPACT_ATOMS: atom_id res chain seq x y z
N MET A 1 1.65 -23.12 27.96
CA MET A 1 2.32 -23.94 26.92
C MET A 1 2.47 -23.06 25.69
N PRO A 2 3.65 -22.73 25.17
CA PRO A 2 3.75 -22.08 23.88
C PRO A 2 3.13 -23.02 22.83
N ALA A 3 2.26 -22.46 21.98
CA ALA A 3 1.72 -23.18 20.84
C ALA A 3 2.89 -23.70 20.00
N ALA A 4 2.86 -24.97 19.61
CA ALA A 4 3.88 -25.55 18.74
C ALA A 4 3.90 -24.70 17.45
N VAL A 5 5.03 -24.04 17.20
CA VAL A 5 5.24 -23.30 15.94
C VAL A 5 5.28 -24.36 14.84
N THR A 6 4.27 -24.37 13.99
CA THR A 6 4.27 -25.23 12.80
C THR A 6 5.45 -24.81 11.92
N ALA A 7 6.36 -25.74 11.65
CA ALA A 7 7.49 -25.48 10.77
C ALA A 7 6.97 -25.16 9.36
N LEU A 8 7.32 -23.99 8.83
CA LEU A 8 6.93 -23.53 7.52
C LEU A 8 8.05 -23.79 6.52
N ARG A 9 7.66 -24.10 5.28
CA ARG A 9 8.54 -24.14 4.11
C ARG A 9 8.51 -22.76 3.45
N ILE A 10 9.63 -22.07 3.46
CA ILE A 10 9.75 -20.66 3.06
C ILE A 10 10.63 -20.53 1.83
N VAL A 11 10.18 -19.78 0.84
CA VAL A 11 11.04 -19.24 -0.22
C VAL A 11 11.32 -17.77 0.07
N LEU A 12 12.59 -17.40 0.12
CA LEU A 12 13.05 -16.04 0.36
C LEU A 12 13.63 -15.43 -0.91
N ALA A 13 13.18 -14.24 -1.28
CA ALA A 13 13.75 -13.45 -2.37
C ALA A 13 14.22 -12.08 -1.86
N GLU A 14 15.52 -11.83 -1.91
CA GLU A 14 16.19 -10.62 -1.44
C GLU A 14 17.49 -10.44 -2.22
N ASP A 15 17.69 -9.30 -2.87
CA ASP A 15 18.88 -9.04 -3.68
C ASP A 15 20.13 -8.76 -2.85
N ALA A 16 19.98 -8.09 -1.68
CA ALA A 16 21.08 -7.81 -0.76
C ALA A 16 21.55 -9.08 -0.06
N ALA A 17 22.69 -9.63 -0.49
CA ALA A 17 23.21 -10.91 -0.01
C ALA A 17 23.31 -10.99 1.52
N LEU A 18 23.82 -9.94 2.18
CA LEU A 18 23.96 -9.92 3.64
C LEU A 18 22.60 -10.00 4.36
N LEU A 19 21.61 -9.27 3.86
CA LEU A 19 20.26 -9.30 4.43
C LEU A 19 19.59 -10.65 4.17
N ARG A 20 19.77 -11.22 2.98
CA ARG A 20 19.26 -12.55 2.61
C ARG A 20 19.79 -13.62 3.57
N GLU A 21 21.11 -13.68 3.78
CA GLU A 21 21.74 -14.61 4.72
C GLU A 21 21.25 -14.39 6.17
N GLY A 22 21.12 -13.13 6.58
CA GLY A 22 20.59 -12.76 7.89
C GLY A 22 19.17 -13.27 8.12
N LEU A 23 18.29 -13.08 7.12
CA LEU A 23 16.90 -13.55 7.14
C LEU A 23 16.83 -15.08 7.17
N VAL A 24 17.62 -15.78 6.33
CA VAL A 24 17.72 -17.25 6.37
C VAL A 24 18.04 -17.71 7.77
N GLY A 25 19.10 -17.16 8.38
CA GLY A 25 19.51 -17.56 9.74
C GLY A 25 18.45 -17.24 10.82
N ILE A 26 17.67 -16.17 10.67
CA ILE A 26 16.56 -15.84 11.59
C ILE A 26 15.44 -16.87 11.46
N LEU A 27 15.02 -17.18 10.24
CA LEU A 27 13.92 -18.11 9.95
C LEU A 27 14.26 -19.54 10.38
N GLU A 28 15.46 -20.02 10.10
CA GLU A 28 15.91 -21.37 10.49
C GLU A 28 16.05 -21.51 12.01
N ARG A 29 16.59 -20.50 12.71
CA ARG A 29 16.63 -20.50 14.18
C ARG A 29 15.25 -20.47 14.82
N ALA A 30 14.24 -19.94 14.12
CA ALA A 30 12.84 -19.99 14.56
C ALA A 30 12.16 -21.34 14.28
N GLY A 31 12.86 -22.31 13.67
CA GLY A 31 12.36 -23.65 13.39
C GLY A 31 11.64 -23.80 12.05
N HIS A 32 11.78 -22.84 11.14
CA HIS A 32 11.26 -22.94 9.78
C HIS A 32 12.31 -23.53 8.83
N THR A 33 11.89 -23.95 7.65
CA THR A 33 12.79 -24.46 6.59
C THR A 33 12.81 -23.49 5.42
N VAL A 34 13.96 -22.86 5.13
CA VAL A 34 14.15 -22.06 3.93
C VAL A 34 14.51 -22.99 2.78
N VAL A 35 13.53 -23.30 1.93
CA VAL A 35 13.69 -24.24 0.81
C VAL A 35 14.42 -23.62 -0.39
N ALA A 36 14.41 -22.29 -0.50
CA ALA A 36 15.22 -21.53 -1.44
C ALA A 36 15.44 -20.11 -0.93
N ALA A 37 16.62 -19.55 -1.22
CA ALA A 37 16.98 -18.15 -1.02
C ALA A 37 17.57 -17.60 -2.32
N VAL A 38 16.87 -16.70 -2.99
CA VAL A 38 17.20 -16.20 -4.33
C VAL A 38 17.39 -14.68 -4.33
N GLY A 39 18.07 -14.15 -5.35
CA GLY A 39 18.41 -12.72 -5.44
C GLY A 39 17.57 -11.92 -6.43
N ASP A 40 16.61 -12.55 -7.11
CA ASP A 40 15.78 -11.88 -8.13
C ASP A 40 14.40 -12.51 -8.27
N ALA A 41 13.50 -11.78 -8.93
CA ALA A 41 12.10 -12.16 -9.09
C ALA A 41 11.88 -13.32 -10.06
N ASP A 42 12.73 -13.48 -11.07
CA ASP A 42 12.60 -14.56 -12.05
C ASP A 42 12.99 -15.91 -11.42
N ALA A 43 14.08 -15.93 -10.65
CA ALA A 43 14.50 -17.09 -9.86
C ALA A 43 13.44 -17.47 -8.82
N LEU A 44 12.81 -16.49 -8.16
CA LEU A 44 11.69 -16.70 -7.23
C LEU A 44 10.55 -17.44 -7.93
N ARG A 45 10.04 -16.90 -9.03
CA ARG A 45 8.93 -17.49 -9.77
C ARG A 45 9.27 -18.87 -10.36
N ALA A 46 10.50 -19.03 -10.88
CA ALA A 46 10.97 -20.30 -11.40
C ALA A 46 11.02 -21.39 -10.32
N PHE A 47 11.41 -21.03 -9.09
CA PHE A 47 11.41 -21.97 -7.97
C PHE A 47 9.99 -22.35 -7.56
N VAL A 48 9.10 -21.38 -7.32
CA VAL A 48 7.71 -21.62 -6.84
C VAL A 48 6.92 -22.51 -7.83
N ARG A 49 7.14 -22.38 -9.14
CA ARG A 49 6.51 -23.26 -10.15
C ARG A 49 6.93 -24.71 -10.04
N ARG A 50 8.13 -24.99 -9.53
CA ARG A 50 8.65 -26.37 -9.39
C ARG A 50 8.30 -26.96 -8.03
N GLU A 51 8.29 -26.11 -7.02
CA GLU A 51 8.14 -26.53 -5.63
C GLU A 51 7.36 -25.47 -4.86
N VAL A 52 6.10 -25.75 -4.55
CA VAL A 52 5.20 -24.81 -3.89
C VAL A 52 5.53 -24.73 -2.41
N PRO A 53 5.88 -23.53 -1.86
CA PRO A 53 6.13 -23.32 -0.43
C PRO A 53 4.82 -23.03 0.33
N ASP A 54 4.88 -23.01 1.66
CA ASP A 54 3.80 -22.51 2.51
C ASP A 54 3.70 -20.97 2.44
N ILE A 55 4.87 -20.31 2.38
CA ILE A 55 4.94 -18.86 2.34
C ILE A 55 6.14 -18.38 1.51
N VAL A 56 5.93 -17.31 0.78
CA VAL A 56 6.98 -16.54 0.09
C VAL A 56 7.27 -15.28 0.91
N VAL A 57 8.53 -14.99 1.17
CA VAL A 57 9.02 -13.72 1.70
C VAL A 57 9.83 -13.04 0.60
N THR A 58 9.45 -11.86 0.17
CA THR A 58 10.10 -11.18 -0.97
C THR A 58 10.34 -9.70 -0.71
N ASP A 59 11.51 -9.20 -1.14
CA ASP A 59 11.71 -7.76 -1.31
C ASP A 59 10.84 -7.23 -2.46
N VAL A 60 10.51 -5.95 -2.40
CA VAL A 60 9.82 -5.23 -3.49
C VAL A 60 10.75 -5.00 -4.68
N ARG A 61 11.95 -4.48 -4.40
CA ARG A 61 12.89 -4.01 -5.41
C ARG A 61 14.01 -4.99 -5.62
N MET A 62 14.02 -5.65 -6.76
CA MET A 62 15.05 -6.62 -7.14
C MET A 62 15.49 -6.37 -8.59
N PRO A 63 16.63 -6.95 -9.01
CA PRO A 63 17.03 -6.88 -10.41
C PRO A 63 15.91 -7.34 -11.37
N PRO A 64 15.86 -6.82 -12.63
CA PRO A 64 16.90 -5.98 -13.25
C PRO A 64 16.72 -4.48 -13.06
N SER A 65 15.52 -3.97 -12.80
CA SER A 65 15.26 -2.52 -12.79
C SER A 65 15.22 -1.90 -11.39
N PHE A 66 15.18 -2.72 -10.35
CA PHE A 66 15.09 -2.31 -8.94
C PHE A 66 13.89 -1.39 -8.65
N THR A 67 12.74 -1.68 -9.25
CA THR A 67 11.50 -0.92 -9.08
C THR A 67 10.49 -1.66 -8.23
N ASP A 68 9.86 -2.71 -8.78
CA ASP A 68 8.74 -3.43 -8.18
C ASP A 68 8.69 -4.92 -8.55
N GLU A 69 9.82 -5.47 -9.02
CA GLU A 69 9.91 -6.83 -9.57
C GLU A 69 9.39 -7.88 -8.58
N GLY A 70 9.80 -7.78 -7.31
CA GLY A 70 9.39 -8.73 -6.30
C GLY A 70 7.91 -8.63 -5.96
N LEU A 71 7.37 -7.41 -5.98
CA LEU A 71 5.94 -7.20 -5.75
C LEU A 71 5.10 -7.75 -6.91
N ARG A 72 5.52 -7.54 -8.16
CA ARG A 72 4.88 -8.15 -9.34
C ARG A 72 4.97 -9.67 -9.30
N ALA A 73 6.11 -10.22 -8.87
CA ALA A 73 6.26 -11.65 -8.67
C ALA A 73 5.30 -12.17 -7.59
N ALA A 74 5.15 -11.45 -6.47
CA ALA A 74 4.22 -11.78 -5.41
C ALA A 74 2.76 -11.86 -5.90
N VAL A 75 2.30 -10.83 -6.64
CA VAL A 75 0.96 -10.82 -7.24
C VAL A 75 0.77 -11.97 -8.22
N ALA A 76 1.76 -12.24 -9.09
CA ALA A 76 1.69 -13.34 -10.05
C ALA A 76 1.66 -14.71 -9.36
N ILE A 77 2.49 -14.91 -8.32
CA ILE A 77 2.50 -16.15 -7.53
C ILE A 77 1.14 -16.38 -6.88
N ARG A 78 0.51 -15.37 -6.29
CA ARG A 78 -0.81 -15.51 -5.68
C ARG A 78 -1.91 -15.83 -6.70
N ALA A 79 -1.80 -15.31 -7.92
CA ALA A 79 -2.73 -15.65 -9.00
C ALA A 79 -2.54 -17.10 -9.50
N GLU A 80 -1.30 -17.58 -9.60
CA GLU A 80 -0.95 -18.93 -10.03
C GLU A 80 -1.15 -19.98 -8.90
N HIS A 81 -0.91 -19.58 -7.63
CA HIS A 81 -0.95 -20.42 -6.43
C HIS A 81 -1.71 -19.72 -5.28
N PRO A 82 -3.05 -19.72 -5.28
CA PRO A 82 -3.86 -18.99 -4.29
C PRO A 82 -3.65 -19.41 -2.83
N ASP A 83 -3.12 -20.62 -2.62
CA ASP A 83 -2.87 -21.20 -1.28
C ASP A 83 -1.48 -20.81 -0.73
N VAL A 84 -0.63 -20.14 -1.51
CA VAL A 84 0.68 -19.66 -1.04
C VAL A 84 0.53 -18.33 -0.34
N ALA A 85 0.90 -18.28 0.93
CA ALA A 85 0.97 -17.03 1.67
C ALA A 85 2.13 -16.15 1.16
N VAL A 86 1.96 -14.83 1.20
CA VAL A 86 2.99 -13.90 0.73
C VAL A 86 3.24 -12.80 1.76
N LEU A 87 4.50 -12.63 2.15
CA LEU A 87 4.97 -11.53 2.98
C LEU A 87 5.98 -10.68 2.19
N VAL A 88 5.59 -9.46 1.88
CA VAL A 88 6.45 -8.50 1.16
C VAL A 88 7.22 -7.67 2.17
N LEU A 89 8.53 -7.53 1.96
CA LEU A 89 9.43 -6.65 2.69
C LEU A 89 9.83 -5.47 1.81
N SER A 90 9.84 -4.26 2.35
CA SER A 90 10.21 -3.08 1.58
C SER A 90 11.02 -2.07 2.40
N ALA A 91 12.03 -1.46 1.79
CA ALA A 91 12.72 -0.31 2.39
C ALA A 91 11.87 0.97 2.35
N TYR A 92 10.88 1.02 1.46
CA TYR A 92 10.01 2.19 1.26
C TYR A 92 8.58 1.73 1.01
N VAL A 93 7.62 2.62 1.22
CA VAL A 93 6.24 2.33 0.86
C VAL A 93 6.08 2.45 -0.67
N ALA A 94 5.97 1.32 -1.36
CA ALA A 94 5.70 1.25 -2.80
C ALA A 94 4.19 1.34 -3.03
N GLU A 95 3.71 2.56 -3.19
CA GLU A 95 2.29 2.90 -3.13
C GLU A 95 1.43 2.28 -4.24
N SER A 96 1.96 2.19 -5.47
CA SER A 96 1.16 1.85 -6.65
C SER A 96 0.66 0.40 -6.68
N TYR A 97 1.29 -0.53 -5.97
CA TYR A 97 1.00 -1.97 -6.06
C TYR A 97 0.53 -2.62 -4.76
N VAL A 98 0.59 -1.87 -3.63
CA VAL A 98 0.13 -2.40 -2.34
C VAL A 98 -1.36 -2.72 -2.38
N ALA A 99 -2.16 -1.88 -3.04
CA ALA A 99 -3.58 -2.11 -3.23
C ALA A 99 -3.82 -3.43 -4.01
N ASP A 100 -3.15 -3.61 -5.15
CA ASP A 100 -3.27 -4.81 -5.98
C ASP A 100 -2.86 -6.07 -5.22
N LEU A 101 -1.80 -5.99 -4.39
CA LEU A 101 -1.38 -7.10 -3.53
C LEU A 101 -2.44 -7.45 -2.49
N LEU A 102 -3.02 -6.46 -1.83
CA LEU A 102 -4.04 -6.68 -0.80
C LEU A 102 -5.35 -7.18 -1.41
N ASP A 103 -5.74 -6.65 -2.57
CA ASP A 103 -6.95 -7.06 -3.30
C ASP A 103 -6.78 -8.45 -3.95
N SER A 104 -5.54 -8.93 -4.15
CA SER A 104 -5.26 -10.27 -4.65
C SER A 104 -5.57 -11.39 -3.64
N ALA A 105 -5.94 -11.05 -2.40
CA ALA A 105 -6.30 -12.03 -1.37
C ALA A 105 -7.68 -12.63 -1.67
N PRO A 106 -7.79 -13.92 -2.06
CA PRO A 106 -9.10 -14.55 -2.22
C PRO A 106 -9.79 -14.62 -0.85
N ALA A 107 -11.11 -14.49 -0.84
CA ALA A 107 -11.88 -14.65 0.39
C ALA A 107 -11.67 -16.08 0.94
N GLY A 108 -11.01 -16.20 2.09
CA GLY A 108 -10.67 -17.48 2.72
C GLY A 108 -9.41 -18.18 2.18
N GLY A 109 -8.61 -17.49 1.35
CA GLY A 109 -7.32 -18.00 0.84
C GLY A 109 -6.12 -17.71 1.75
N ALA A 110 -4.91 -17.97 1.21
CA ALA A 110 -3.66 -17.74 1.91
C ALA A 110 -3.46 -16.27 2.28
N GLY A 111 -2.79 -16.02 3.39
CA GLY A 111 -2.57 -14.69 3.93
C GLY A 111 -1.64 -13.82 3.10
N VAL A 112 -1.70 -12.54 3.37
CA VAL A 112 -0.87 -11.53 2.72
C VAL A 112 -0.30 -10.55 3.74
N GLY A 113 0.96 -10.16 3.56
CA GLY A 113 1.59 -9.18 4.40
C GLY A 113 2.47 -8.20 3.64
N TYR A 114 2.53 -6.98 4.16
CA TYR A 114 3.45 -5.94 3.71
C TYR A 114 4.09 -5.27 4.92
N LEU A 115 5.39 -5.43 5.07
CA LEU A 115 6.18 -4.86 6.17
C LEU A 115 7.30 -3.98 5.65
N LEU A 116 7.64 -2.95 6.40
CA LEU A 116 8.87 -2.21 6.17
C LEU A 116 10.08 -3.01 6.69
N LYS A 117 11.21 -2.97 5.96
CA LYS A 117 12.45 -3.69 6.33
C LYS A 117 12.96 -3.29 7.73
N ASP A 118 12.67 -2.09 8.20
CA ASP A 118 12.99 -1.65 9.56
C ASP A 118 12.34 -2.54 10.64
N ARG A 119 11.18 -3.16 10.33
CA ARG A 119 10.51 -4.10 11.23
C ARG A 119 11.23 -5.43 11.39
N VAL A 120 12.06 -5.81 10.40
CA VAL A 120 12.87 -7.03 10.46
C VAL A 120 13.90 -6.95 11.60
N GLY A 121 14.37 -5.75 11.94
CA GLY A 121 15.23 -5.51 13.11
C GLY A 121 14.58 -5.92 14.44
N HIS A 122 13.25 -5.98 14.51
CA HIS A 122 12.48 -6.47 15.66
C HIS A 122 12.07 -7.93 15.39
N VAL A 123 13.03 -8.85 15.51
CA VAL A 123 12.91 -10.26 15.08
C VAL A 123 11.62 -10.93 15.56
N ARG A 124 11.18 -10.68 16.80
CA ARG A 124 9.94 -11.26 17.33
C ARG A 124 8.71 -10.76 16.56
N GLU A 125 8.59 -9.46 16.32
CA GLU A 125 7.47 -8.87 15.57
C GLU A 125 7.43 -9.36 14.12
N PHE A 126 8.60 -9.53 13.50
CA PHE A 126 8.73 -10.12 12.17
C PHE A 126 8.21 -11.57 12.13
N LEU A 127 8.65 -12.42 13.08
CA LEU A 127 8.22 -13.83 13.16
C LEU A 127 6.73 -13.96 13.50
N ASP A 128 6.20 -13.10 14.38
CA ASP A 128 4.77 -13.06 14.70
C ASP A 128 3.94 -12.66 13.46
N SER A 129 4.45 -11.71 12.67
CA SER A 129 3.84 -11.28 11.41
C SER A 129 3.86 -12.39 10.36
N LEU A 130 4.99 -13.09 10.22
CA LEU A 130 5.15 -14.25 9.34
C LEU A 130 4.13 -15.35 9.68
N ALA A 131 4.02 -15.70 10.98
CA ALA A 131 3.09 -16.72 11.44
C ALA A 131 1.63 -16.34 11.18
N ARG A 132 1.26 -15.07 11.39
CA ARG A 132 -0.10 -14.58 11.10
C ARG A 132 -0.42 -14.64 9.62
N VAL A 133 0.52 -14.27 8.76
CA VAL A 133 0.34 -14.34 7.30
C VAL A 133 0.24 -15.79 6.85
N ALA A 134 1.10 -16.69 7.35
CA ALA A 134 1.03 -18.12 7.02
C ALA A 134 -0.29 -18.77 7.48
N ALA A 135 -0.92 -18.26 8.55
CA ALA A 135 -2.22 -18.70 9.03
C ALA A 135 -3.43 -18.08 8.25
N GLY A 136 -3.20 -17.42 7.13
CA GLY A 136 -4.25 -16.82 6.30
C GLY A 136 -4.62 -15.38 6.70
N GLY A 137 -3.89 -14.78 7.67
CA GLY A 137 -4.14 -13.40 8.12
C GLY A 137 -3.58 -12.33 7.19
N THR A 138 -4.10 -11.10 7.34
CA THR A 138 -3.53 -9.92 6.69
C THR A 138 -2.70 -9.13 7.68
N VAL A 139 -1.48 -8.77 7.28
CA VAL A 139 -0.55 -7.94 8.06
C VAL A 139 -0.06 -6.79 7.20
N VAL A 140 -0.33 -5.56 7.62
CA VAL A 140 0.12 -4.35 6.91
C VAL A 140 0.80 -3.42 7.89
N ASP A 141 1.99 -2.92 7.52
CA ASP A 141 2.68 -1.94 8.34
C ASP A 141 1.81 -0.69 8.53
N PRO A 142 1.71 -0.15 9.77
CA PRO A 142 0.89 1.03 10.04
C PRO A 142 1.26 2.26 9.19
N GLU A 143 2.52 2.41 8.78
CA GLU A 143 2.93 3.51 7.90
C GLU A 143 2.36 3.35 6.49
N VAL A 144 2.32 2.11 5.99
CA VAL A 144 1.68 1.77 4.71
C VAL A 144 0.18 2.09 4.76
N VAL A 145 -0.49 1.70 5.85
CA VAL A 145 -1.92 2.01 6.05
C VAL A 145 -2.16 3.52 6.05
N ARG A 146 -1.34 4.30 6.79
CA ARG A 146 -1.47 5.76 6.82
C ARG A 146 -1.32 6.38 5.44
N LEU A 147 -0.42 5.87 4.62
CA LEU A 147 -0.18 6.39 3.28
C LEU A 147 -1.34 6.05 2.34
N LEU A 148 -1.85 4.81 2.37
CA LEU A 148 -3.03 4.41 1.60
C LEU A 148 -4.27 5.22 1.96
N LEU A 149 -4.45 5.53 3.25
CA LEU A 149 -5.56 6.38 3.71
C LEU A 149 -5.39 7.83 3.25
N ARG A 150 -4.16 8.37 3.23
CA ARG A 150 -3.89 9.69 2.64
C ARG A 150 -4.23 9.74 1.15
N ARG A 151 -3.89 8.70 0.38
CA ARG A 151 -4.24 8.61 -1.05
C ARG A 151 -5.74 8.56 -1.31
N ARG A 152 -6.50 7.81 -0.52
CA ARG A 152 -7.96 7.84 -0.66
C ARG A 152 -8.55 9.24 -0.51
N HIS A 153 -7.89 10.11 0.27
CA HIS A 153 -8.20 11.53 0.36
C HIS A 153 -7.70 12.32 -0.86
N ASP A 154 -6.59 11.88 -1.49
CA ASP A 154 -5.98 12.56 -2.64
C ASP A 154 -6.53 12.06 -3.99
N ASP A 155 -6.99 10.82 -4.11
CA ASP A 155 -7.57 10.23 -5.34
C ASP A 155 -9.08 10.53 -5.52
N GLY A 156 -9.71 11.21 -4.55
CA GLY A 156 -11.09 11.68 -4.66
C GLY A 156 -11.25 12.80 -5.70
N PRO A 157 -12.49 13.21 -6.02
CA PRO A 157 -12.75 14.30 -6.95
C PRO A 157 -12.04 15.61 -6.56
N LEU A 158 -11.55 15.71 -5.31
CA LEU A 158 -10.80 16.85 -4.80
C LEU A 158 -9.28 16.78 -5.05
N ALA A 159 -8.76 15.67 -5.57
CA ALA A 159 -7.32 15.46 -5.80
C ALA A 159 -6.70 16.51 -6.74
N ALA A 160 -7.46 16.94 -7.75
CA ALA A 160 -7.03 17.94 -8.71
C ALA A 160 -6.94 19.36 -8.15
N LEU A 161 -7.42 19.59 -6.92
CA LEU A 161 -7.44 20.92 -6.29
C LEU A 161 -6.11 21.23 -5.60
N THR A 162 -5.60 22.43 -5.82
CA THR A 162 -4.47 22.95 -5.02
C THR A 162 -4.89 23.19 -3.57
N GLN A 163 -3.93 23.29 -2.65
CA GLN A 163 -4.18 23.62 -1.25
C GLN A 163 -5.08 24.86 -1.10
N ARG A 164 -4.82 25.91 -1.88
CA ARG A 164 -5.60 27.16 -1.85
C ARG A 164 -7.02 26.99 -2.36
N GLU A 165 -7.23 26.15 -3.36
CA GLU A 165 -8.57 25.83 -3.87
C GLU A 165 -9.35 24.97 -2.84
N ARG A 166 -8.69 24.06 -2.13
CA ARG A 166 -9.31 23.29 -1.03
C ARG A 166 -9.75 24.21 0.11
N GLU A 167 -8.94 25.18 0.52
CA GLU A 167 -9.30 26.19 1.54
C GLU A 167 -10.53 27.00 1.13
N VAL A 168 -10.57 27.46 -0.13
CA VAL A 168 -11.73 28.19 -0.66
C VAL A 168 -12.97 27.29 -0.67
N LEU A 169 -12.85 26.04 -1.10
CA LEU A 169 -13.97 25.09 -1.15
C LEU A 169 -14.50 24.73 0.24
N ALA A 170 -13.63 24.58 1.24
CA ALA A 170 -14.02 24.38 2.63
C ALA A 170 -14.87 25.53 3.15
N LEU A 171 -14.45 26.77 2.90
CA LEU A 171 -15.21 27.95 3.32
C LEU A 171 -16.54 28.11 2.51
N MET A 172 -16.57 27.64 1.26
CA MET A 172 -17.84 27.54 0.50
C MET A 172 -18.79 26.53 1.15
N ALA A 173 -18.27 25.39 1.64
CA ALA A 173 -19.06 24.37 2.32
C ALA A 173 -19.61 24.87 3.67
N GLU A 174 -18.94 25.83 4.34
CA GLU A 174 -19.47 26.56 5.49
C GLU A 174 -20.59 27.56 5.12
N GLY A 175 -20.96 27.67 3.86
CA GLY A 175 -21.99 28.61 3.38
C GLY A 175 -21.52 30.06 3.21
N ARG A 176 -20.21 30.31 3.24
CA ARG A 176 -19.67 31.68 3.11
C ARG A 176 -19.81 32.26 1.69
N THR A 177 -20.05 33.58 1.63
CA THR A 177 -20.01 34.32 0.37
C THR A 177 -18.56 34.58 -0.09
N ASN A 178 -18.35 34.86 -1.39
CA ASN A 178 -17.01 35.18 -1.90
C ASN A 178 -16.36 36.38 -1.18
N ALA A 179 -17.17 37.40 -0.80
CA ALA A 179 -16.70 38.53 -0.01
C ALA A 179 -16.21 38.11 1.40
N SER A 180 -16.97 37.23 2.08
CA SER A 180 -16.57 36.68 3.38
C SER A 180 -15.33 35.79 3.28
N ILE A 181 -15.21 34.96 2.24
CA ILE A 181 -14.03 34.15 1.98
C ILE A 181 -12.81 35.04 1.72
N ALA A 182 -12.96 36.12 0.96
CA ALA A 182 -11.89 37.08 0.71
C ALA A 182 -11.34 37.71 1.99
N GLN A 183 -12.23 38.06 2.92
CA GLN A 183 -11.84 38.60 4.24
C GLN A 183 -11.08 37.56 5.06
N VAL A 184 -11.59 36.30 5.16
CA VAL A 184 -10.96 35.22 5.95
C VAL A 184 -9.57 34.88 5.41
N LEU A 185 -9.43 34.82 4.09
CA LEU A 185 -8.18 34.40 3.44
C LEU A 185 -7.23 35.58 3.16
N VAL A 186 -7.63 36.81 3.53
CA VAL A 186 -6.85 38.06 3.33
C VAL A 186 -6.44 38.23 1.84
N VAL A 187 -7.40 38.08 0.95
CA VAL A 187 -7.21 38.24 -0.52
C VAL A 187 -8.32 39.13 -1.11
N SER A 188 -8.18 39.49 -2.37
CA SER A 188 -9.25 40.18 -3.08
C SER A 188 -10.40 39.23 -3.45
N GLU A 189 -11.63 39.78 -3.53
CA GLU A 189 -12.78 38.99 -4.01
C GLU A 189 -12.61 38.49 -5.45
N ALA A 190 -11.86 39.25 -6.28
CA ALA A 190 -11.50 38.81 -7.62
C ALA A 190 -10.62 37.55 -7.62
N ALA A 191 -9.69 37.44 -6.67
CA ALA A 191 -8.88 36.24 -6.47
C ALA A 191 -9.72 35.03 -6.03
N VAL A 192 -10.69 35.24 -5.13
CA VAL A 192 -11.63 34.18 -4.74
C VAL A 192 -12.45 33.72 -5.94
N ARG A 193 -13.00 34.63 -6.75
CA ARG A 193 -13.73 34.27 -7.99
C ARG A 193 -12.88 33.44 -8.95
N LYS A 194 -11.59 33.77 -9.09
CA LYS A 194 -10.64 32.98 -9.89
C LYS A 194 -10.49 31.55 -9.36
N HIS A 195 -10.29 31.40 -8.04
CA HIS A 195 -10.19 30.08 -7.42
C HIS A 195 -11.49 29.28 -7.56
N VAL A 196 -12.65 29.88 -7.37
CA VAL A 196 -13.95 29.22 -7.57
C VAL A 196 -14.11 28.76 -9.02
N GLY A 197 -13.71 29.57 -10.00
CA GLY A 197 -13.69 29.17 -11.43
C GLY A 197 -12.77 27.97 -11.70
N SER A 198 -11.57 27.99 -11.13
CA SER A 198 -10.63 26.87 -11.21
C SER A 198 -11.19 25.59 -10.56
N ILE A 199 -11.82 25.69 -9.39
CA ILE A 199 -12.46 24.56 -8.70
C ILE A 199 -13.52 23.94 -9.61
N PHE A 200 -14.40 24.75 -10.21
CA PHE A 200 -15.45 24.27 -11.11
C PHE A 200 -14.93 23.66 -12.41
N ALA A 201 -13.75 24.06 -12.86
CA ALA A 201 -13.10 23.48 -14.03
C ALA A 201 -12.43 22.12 -13.73
N LYS A 202 -11.99 21.91 -12.50
CA LYS A 202 -11.26 20.71 -12.06
C LYS A 202 -12.17 19.61 -11.53
N LEU A 203 -13.31 19.96 -10.97
CA LEU A 203 -14.25 18.98 -10.44
C LEU A 203 -15.19 18.44 -11.54
N PRO A 204 -15.52 17.13 -11.54
CA PRO A 204 -16.48 16.53 -12.46
C PRO A 204 -17.92 16.90 -12.03
N LEU A 205 -18.31 18.15 -12.29
CA LEU A 205 -19.64 18.68 -11.92
C LEU A 205 -20.64 18.46 -13.05
N ASP A 206 -21.88 18.09 -12.68
CA ASP A 206 -22.99 17.99 -13.64
C ASP A 206 -23.32 19.37 -14.22
N PRO A 207 -23.26 19.55 -15.56
CA PRO A 207 -23.59 20.82 -16.21
C PRO A 207 -25.04 21.30 -15.99
N ALA A 208 -25.94 20.37 -15.67
CA ALA A 208 -27.37 20.66 -15.45
C ALA A 208 -27.68 21.12 -14.02
N SER A 209 -26.70 21.05 -13.09
CA SER A 209 -26.88 21.39 -11.68
C SER A 209 -26.22 22.71 -11.30
N ASP A 210 -26.62 23.29 -10.17
CA ASP A 210 -25.89 24.42 -9.60
C ASP A 210 -24.46 23.98 -9.23
N ARG A 211 -23.48 24.55 -9.95
CA ARG A 211 -22.05 24.19 -9.80
C ARG A 211 -21.50 24.43 -8.41
N ARG A 212 -22.02 25.47 -7.72
CA ARG A 212 -21.57 25.76 -6.36
C ARG A 212 -22.06 24.69 -5.39
N VAL A 213 -23.33 24.33 -5.47
CA VAL A 213 -23.94 23.26 -4.67
C VAL A 213 -23.25 21.93 -4.97
N SER A 214 -23.06 21.60 -6.22
CA SER A 214 -22.40 20.35 -6.64
C SER A 214 -20.95 20.26 -6.15
N ALA A 215 -20.18 21.35 -6.19
CA ALA A 215 -18.81 21.41 -5.65
C ALA A 215 -18.80 21.21 -4.13
N VAL A 216 -19.72 21.83 -3.41
CA VAL A 216 -19.87 21.63 -1.95
C VAL A 216 -20.26 20.18 -1.62
N LEU A 217 -21.19 19.59 -2.35
CA LEU A 217 -21.57 18.18 -2.17
C LEU A 217 -20.40 17.22 -2.46
N ALA A 218 -19.58 17.51 -3.48
CA ALA A 218 -18.36 16.76 -3.75
C ALA A 218 -17.36 16.84 -2.59
N TYR A 219 -17.21 18.02 -1.97
CA TYR A 219 -16.37 18.22 -0.79
C TYR A 219 -16.87 17.47 0.44
N LEU A 220 -18.18 17.40 0.67
CA LEU A 220 -18.76 16.74 1.83
C LEU A 220 -18.80 15.20 1.72
N ARG A 221 -18.60 14.66 0.51
CA ARG A 221 -18.61 13.21 0.23
C ARG A 221 -17.20 12.59 0.15
N GLY A 222 -16.15 13.39 -0.04
CA GLY A 222 -14.74 12.97 -0.08
C GLY A 222 -14.05 13.25 1.22
#